data_feaf2b19e654a85c4473d05708ae1997
#
_entry.id   feaf2b19e654a85c4473d05708ae1997
#
_cell.length_a   1.000
_cell.length_b   1.000
_cell.length_c   1.000
_cell.angle_alpha   90.00
_cell.angle_beta   90.00
_cell.angle_gamma   90.00
#
_symmetry.space_group_name_H-M   'P 1'
#
loop_
_entity.id
_entity.type
_entity.pdbx_description
1 polymer ?
#
loop_
_entity_poly.entity_id
_entity_poly.type
_entity_poly.pdbx_seq_one_letter_code
_entity_poly.pdbx_strand_id
1 'polypeptide(L)'
;MDSPQFTTEPSSNETVERDRTVGDVPGLRSSAAGADRAPLMFDVIIAGCGPTGAMLAAELRLHGVRVLVLEKETEPTSFVRIVGLHIRSLELMAMRGLLDRILQHGRQRPAGGFFAGINKPAPQGLESAHAYLLGIPQPLIERLLAEHAIALGAQVRRGCAVAGFEQDDDGVTVDLADGEQLRSRYLVGCDGGRSTVRKLLGVGFPGEPSRTETLMGEMEVGVTQEEIAAKVTEIRETHQRFWLRPFGEGVYSVVVPAAAVSDRAEPPTLEDFEQELRTVAGTDFGVHSPRWLSRFGDATRLAERYRVGRVLLAGDAAHIHPPTGGQGLNLGVQDAFNLGWKLAAQIRGWAPETLLDTYQSERHPVAEDVLDNTRAQMELHSTEPGPQAVRRLLTELMDFDEVNRYLIEKITAIGIRYDFGEGPDLLGRRLPDIDVKQGHLYGLLRRGRGLLLDRTERLTVGGWSDRVDYLADPTAALDAPCVLLRPDGHVAWIGDDQQDLDDHLSRWFGKPAS
;
A
#
# COMPACT_ATOMS: atom_id res chain seq x y z
N MET A 1 -55.89 21.11 19.49
CA MET A 1 -55.87 19.94 20.39
C MET A 1 -54.43 19.52 20.48
N ASP A 2 -53.87 20.13 21.39
CA ASP A 2 -52.92 19.78 22.47
C ASP A 2 -51.62 19.13 22.03
N SER A 3 -50.59 19.98 22.00
CA SER A 3 -49.17 19.58 22.12
C SER A 3 -48.78 19.56 23.58
N PRO A 4 -48.00 18.61 24.06
CA PRO A 4 -47.35 18.72 25.37
C PRO A 4 -46.00 19.40 25.25
N GLN A 5 -45.83 20.47 26.01
CA GLN A 5 -44.57 21.14 26.33
C GLN A 5 -43.75 20.26 27.29
N PHE A 6 -42.47 20.12 27.01
CA PHE A 6 -41.50 19.65 28.01
C PHE A 6 -40.63 20.81 28.49
N THR A 7 -40.73 21.06 29.77
CA THR A 7 -39.97 22.04 30.56
C THR A 7 -38.54 21.56 30.79
N THR A 8 -37.60 22.46 30.59
CA THR A 8 -36.19 22.34 30.93
C THR A 8 -35.99 22.76 32.41
N GLU A 9 -35.34 21.91 33.19
CA GLU A 9 -34.61 22.33 34.39
C GLU A 9 -33.13 21.98 34.28
N PRO A 10 -32.21 22.82 34.79
CA PRO A 10 -30.77 22.62 34.64
C PRO A 10 -30.20 21.84 35.84
N SER A 11 -29.45 20.76 35.59
CA SER A 11 -28.67 20.09 36.61
C SER A 11 -27.19 20.43 36.51
N SER A 12 -26.71 20.93 37.60
CA SER A 12 -25.37 21.22 38.13
C SER A 12 -24.17 20.51 37.47
N ASN A 13 -23.14 21.35 37.18
CA ASN A 13 -21.75 20.99 36.94
C ASN A 13 -21.16 20.18 38.11
N GLU A 14 -20.75 18.97 37.85
CA GLU A 14 -19.69 18.30 38.61
C GLU A 14 -18.50 18.10 37.66
N THR A 15 -17.44 18.86 37.93
CA THR A 15 -16.11 18.74 37.37
C THR A 15 -15.48 17.45 37.91
N VAL A 16 -15.47 16.39 37.11
CA VAL A 16 -14.64 15.20 37.37
C VAL A 16 -13.31 15.39 36.71
N GLU A 17 -12.31 15.80 37.47
CA GLU A 17 -10.89 15.66 37.15
C GLU A 17 -10.60 14.17 36.95
N ARG A 18 -10.40 13.77 35.70
CA ARG A 18 -9.86 12.45 35.36
C ARG A 18 -8.33 12.57 35.29
N ASP A 19 -7.74 12.18 36.40
CA ASP A 19 -6.33 11.78 36.48
C ASP A 19 -6.08 10.66 35.43
N ARG A 20 -5.47 11.01 34.27
CA ARG A 20 -5.02 10.04 33.29
C ARG A 20 -3.61 9.63 33.68
N THR A 21 -3.51 8.64 34.51
CA THR A 21 -2.31 7.84 34.64
C THR A 21 -2.01 7.24 33.26
N VAL A 22 -0.85 7.61 32.72
CA VAL A 22 -0.28 7.01 31.51
C VAL A 22 -0.07 5.53 31.79
N GLY A 23 -0.94 4.69 31.22
CA GLY A 23 -0.81 3.24 31.31
C GLY A 23 0.48 2.78 30.65
N ASP A 24 1.21 1.89 31.29
CA ASP A 24 2.40 1.23 30.78
C ASP A 24 2.14 0.64 29.38
N VAL A 25 2.83 1.16 28.37
CA VAL A 25 2.84 0.61 27.02
C VAL A 25 3.76 -0.61 27.03
N PRO A 26 3.29 -1.83 26.73
CA PRO A 26 4.17 -2.99 26.64
C PRO A 26 5.30 -2.76 25.63
N GLY A 27 6.54 -2.99 26.04
CA GLY A 27 7.73 -2.82 25.20
C GLY A 27 8.57 -1.56 25.47
N LEU A 28 8.13 -0.64 26.35
CA LEU A 28 8.96 0.47 26.82
C LEU A 28 9.52 0.13 28.22
N ARG A 29 10.79 -0.29 28.29
CA ARG A 29 11.51 -0.35 29.56
C ARG A 29 12.38 0.88 29.72
N SER A 30 12.17 1.64 30.80
CA SER A 30 13.09 2.69 31.25
C SER A 30 14.47 2.10 31.54
N SER A 31 15.51 2.66 30.93
CA SER A 31 16.86 2.15 30.93
C SER A 31 17.47 2.16 32.33
N ALA A 32 17.79 0.97 32.87
CA ALA A 32 18.87 0.81 33.84
C ALA A 32 20.22 0.85 33.12
N ALA A 33 21.17 1.56 33.68
CA ALA A 33 22.48 1.87 33.09
C ALA A 33 23.31 0.63 32.74
N GLY A 34 23.96 0.66 31.54
CA GLY A 34 25.27 0.04 31.35
C GLY A 34 25.32 -1.47 31.08
N ALA A 35 24.34 -2.05 30.34
CA ALA A 35 24.57 -3.33 29.69
C ALA A 35 25.34 -3.10 28.36
N ASP A 36 26.29 -4.00 28.06
CA ASP A 36 27.10 -3.99 26.84
C ASP A 36 26.18 -4.12 25.61
N ARG A 37 25.74 -2.98 25.06
CA ARG A 37 24.77 -2.94 23.97
C ARG A 37 25.48 -3.25 22.67
N ALA A 38 24.91 -4.14 21.86
CA ALA A 38 25.42 -4.40 20.52
C ALA A 38 25.53 -3.08 19.72
N PRO A 39 26.61 -2.86 18.96
CA PRO A 39 26.79 -1.62 18.19
C PRO A 39 25.70 -1.49 17.12
N LEU A 40 25.28 -0.25 16.83
CA LEU A 40 24.36 0.05 15.73
C LEU A 40 25.01 -0.32 14.40
N MET A 41 24.65 -1.46 13.84
CA MET A 41 25.14 -1.92 12.54
C MET A 41 24.37 -1.33 11.38
N PHE A 42 23.06 -1.09 11.58
CA PHE A 42 22.14 -0.57 10.58
C PHE A 42 21.38 0.65 11.11
N ASP A 43 20.94 1.50 10.21
CA ASP A 43 20.04 2.60 10.55
C ASP A 43 18.60 2.10 10.61
N VAL A 44 18.21 1.20 9.71
CA VAL A 44 16.87 0.59 9.65
C VAL A 44 17.00 -0.92 9.43
N ILE A 45 16.25 -1.69 10.24
CA ILE A 45 15.90 -3.07 9.95
C ILE A 45 14.46 -3.10 9.45
N ILE A 46 14.21 -3.81 8.35
CA ILE A 46 12.89 -4.05 7.78
C ILE A 46 12.57 -5.54 7.95
N ALA A 47 11.47 -5.86 8.60
CA ALA A 47 10.97 -7.23 8.70
C ALA A 47 10.01 -7.50 7.53
N GLY A 48 10.38 -8.43 6.64
CA GLY A 48 9.65 -8.80 5.43
C GLY A 48 10.23 -8.21 4.15
N CYS A 49 10.50 -9.07 3.15
CA CYS A 49 11.04 -8.74 1.82
C CYS A 49 9.97 -8.83 0.71
N GLY A 50 8.69 -8.65 1.06
CA GLY A 50 7.62 -8.48 0.08
C GLY A 50 7.72 -7.13 -0.64
N PRO A 51 6.77 -6.80 -1.55
CA PRO A 51 6.81 -5.58 -2.37
C PRO A 51 6.98 -4.30 -1.56
N THR A 52 6.28 -4.19 -0.43
CA THR A 52 6.37 -3.02 0.49
C THR A 52 7.76 -2.89 1.10
N GLY A 53 8.29 -3.97 1.68
CA GLY A 53 9.59 -3.93 2.34
C GLY A 53 10.75 -3.71 1.37
N ALA A 54 10.72 -4.35 0.21
CA ALA A 54 11.70 -4.16 -0.85
C ALA A 54 11.70 -2.72 -1.38
N MET A 55 10.50 -2.15 -1.62
CA MET A 55 10.38 -0.76 -2.06
C MET A 55 10.84 0.23 -1.00
N LEU A 56 10.48 0.01 0.27
CA LEU A 56 10.94 0.85 1.38
C LEU A 56 12.47 0.80 1.52
N ALA A 57 13.07 -0.38 1.35
CA ALA A 57 14.53 -0.53 1.37
C ALA A 57 15.18 0.30 0.26
N ALA A 58 14.62 0.28 -0.96
CA ALA A 58 15.10 1.08 -2.08
C ALA A 58 15.00 2.58 -1.79
N GLU A 59 13.84 3.06 -1.33
CA GLU A 59 13.62 4.47 -0.98
C GLU A 59 14.62 4.96 0.08
N LEU A 60 14.83 4.20 1.14
CA LEU A 60 15.80 4.54 2.18
C LEU A 60 17.23 4.58 1.63
N ARG A 61 17.58 3.65 0.72
CA ARG A 61 18.92 3.59 0.12
C ARG A 61 19.22 4.79 -0.79
N LEU A 62 18.22 5.37 -1.46
CA LEU A 62 18.40 6.61 -2.25
C LEU A 62 18.97 7.75 -1.40
N HIS A 63 18.67 7.74 -0.10
CA HIS A 63 19.20 8.72 0.87
C HIS A 63 20.44 8.23 1.63
N GLY A 64 21.05 7.11 1.21
CA GLY A 64 22.26 6.56 1.83
C GLY A 64 22.05 5.99 3.24
N VAL A 65 20.83 5.65 3.64
CA VAL A 65 20.50 4.98 4.90
C VAL A 65 20.99 3.54 4.86
N ARG A 66 21.63 3.03 5.92
CA ARG A 66 22.08 1.62 6.01
C ARG A 66 20.89 0.74 6.35
N VAL A 67 20.50 -0.13 5.41
CA VAL A 67 19.28 -0.95 5.52
C VAL A 67 19.62 -2.44 5.50
N LEU A 68 19.02 -3.16 6.45
CA LEU A 68 18.93 -4.62 6.45
C LEU A 68 17.46 -5.03 6.33
N VAL A 69 17.17 -5.88 5.36
CA VAL A 69 15.87 -6.54 5.21
C VAL A 69 15.98 -7.97 5.71
N LEU A 70 15.11 -8.36 6.63
CA LEU A 70 15.00 -9.71 7.17
C LEU A 70 13.78 -10.39 6.57
N GLU A 71 13.97 -11.53 5.91
CA GLU A 71 12.89 -12.33 5.36
C GLU A 71 12.91 -13.73 6.00
N LYS A 72 11.76 -14.14 6.53
CA LYS A 72 11.62 -15.43 7.21
C LYS A 72 11.73 -16.64 6.28
N GLU A 73 11.25 -16.47 5.04
CA GLU A 73 11.33 -17.53 4.04
C GLU A 73 12.75 -17.65 3.48
N THR A 74 13.21 -18.87 3.29
CA THR A 74 14.56 -19.16 2.74
C THR A 74 14.62 -18.88 1.25
N GLU A 75 13.52 -19.13 0.54
CA GLU A 75 13.39 -18.96 -0.90
C GLU A 75 12.31 -17.90 -1.24
N PRO A 76 12.43 -17.23 -2.38
CA PRO A 76 11.37 -16.38 -2.90
C PRO A 76 10.07 -17.15 -3.10
N THR A 77 8.93 -16.47 -2.98
CA THR A 77 7.60 -17.04 -3.24
C THR A 77 7.55 -17.68 -4.64
N SER A 78 7.19 -18.96 -4.71
CA SER A 78 7.14 -19.71 -5.97
C SER A 78 5.75 -19.69 -6.63
N PHE A 79 4.68 -19.39 -5.89
CA PHE A 79 3.33 -19.39 -6.44
C PHE A 79 3.02 -18.10 -7.19
N VAL A 80 2.40 -18.26 -8.36
CA VAL A 80 2.12 -17.14 -9.26
C VAL A 80 0.73 -16.57 -8.99
N ARG A 81 0.67 -15.48 -8.19
CA ARG A 81 -0.50 -14.59 -8.26
C ARG A 81 -0.25 -13.56 -9.35
N ILE A 82 -1.19 -13.38 -10.25
CA ILE A 82 -1.15 -12.22 -11.15
C ILE A 82 -1.71 -11.04 -10.36
N VAL A 83 -0.87 -10.07 -10.12
CA VAL A 83 -1.26 -8.80 -9.51
C VAL A 83 -1.41 -7.72 -10.57
N GLY A 84 -2.30 -6.77 -10.33
CA GLY A 84 -2.44 -5.56 -11.14
C GLY A 84 -1.65 -4.43 -10.51
N LEU A 85 -0.64 -3.91 -11.19
CA LEU A 85 -0.11 -2.60 -10.83
C LEU A 85 -1.07 -1.53 -11.36
N HIS A 86 -1.52 -0.68 -10.46
CA HIS A 86 -2.42 0.42 -10.75
C HIS A 86 -1.65 1.65 -11.22
N ILE A 87 -2.38 2.61 -11.78
CA ILE A 87 -1.80 3.83 -12.38
C ILE A 87 -0.82 4.50 -11.42
N ARG A 88 -1.22 4.75 -10.15
CA ARG A 88 -0.32 5.39 -9.19
C ARG A 88 0.96 4.60 -8.95
N SER A 89 0.89 3.28 -8.84
CA SER A 89 2.08 2.44 -8.67
C SER A 89 3.00 2.48 -9.90
N LEU A 90 2.43 2.52 -11.11
CA LEU A 90 3.22 2.69 -12.34
C LEU A 90 3.93 4.04 -12.38
N GLU A 91 3.26 5.12 -11.97
CA GLU A 91 3.88 6.44 -11.80
C GLU A 91 5.05 6.41 -10.82
N LEU A 92 4.88 5.76 -9.67
CA LEU A 92 5.95 5.62 -8.68
C LEU A 92 7.14 4.82 -9.24
N MET A 93 6.88 3.76 -10.04
CA MET A 93 7.93 3.03 -10.75
C MET A 93 8.63 3.91 -11.80
N ALA A 94 7.89 4.77 -12.53
CA ALA A 94 8.47 5.74 -13.47
C ALA A 94 9.36 6.76 -12.74
N MET A 95 8.91 7.29 -11.62
CA MET A 95 9.67 8.21 -10.77
C MET A 95 10.99 7.60 -10.23
N ARG A 96 11.14 6.29 -10.23
CA ARG A 96 12.39 5.59 -9.81
C ARG A 96 13.13 4.92 -10.96
N GLY A 97 12.66 5.11 -12.20
CA GLY A 97 13.29 4.54 -13.39
C GLY A 97 13.16 3.03 -13.50
N LEU A 98 12.17 2.44 -12.83
CA LEU A 98 11.88 1.00 -12.84
C LEU A 98 10.86 0.60 -13.89
N LEU A 99 10.04 1.54 -14.36
CA LEU A 99 8.87 1.24 -15.17
C LEU A 99 9.22 0.46 -16.46
N ASP A 100 10.23 0.90 -17.21
CA ASP A 100 10.62 0.25 -18.48
C ASP A 100 10.99 -1.22 -18.27
N ARG A 101 11.70 -1.51 -17.18
CA ARG A 101 12.08 -2.87 -16.83
C ARG A 101 10.87 -3.74 -16.46
N ILE A 102 9.90 -3.16 -15.76
CA ILE A 102 8.66 -3.84 -15.34
C ILE A 102 7.75 -4.09 -16.56
N LEU A 103 7.67 -3.13 -17.49
CA LEU A 103 6.85 -3.24 -18.70
C LEU A 103 7.30 -4.39 -19.63
N GLN A 104 8.60 -4.76 -19.62
CA GLN A 104 9.11 -5.90 -20.39
C GLN A 104 8.49 -7.25 -19.97
N HIS A 105 7.90 -7.31 -18.77
CA HIS A 105 7.41 -8.54 -18.17
C HIS A 105 5.90 -8.53 -17.89
N GLY A 106 5.26 -7.38 -17.99
CA GLY A 106 3.85 -7.22 -17.69
C GLY A 106 2.99 -7.09 -18.94
N ARG A 107 1.68 -7.32 -18.78
CA ARG A 107 0.69 -7.11 -19.83
C ARG A 107 -0.19 -5.91 -19.49
N GLN A 108 -0.12 -4.89 -20.34
CA GLN A 108 -0.98 -3.70 -20.20
C GLN A 108 -2.44 -4.04 -20.51
N ARG A 109 -3.34 -3.42 -19.77
CA ARG A 109 -4.79 -3.49 -19.95
C ARG A 109 -5.41 -2.11 -19.74
N PRO A 110 -6.50 -1.76 -20.43
CA PRO A 110 -7.22 -0.51 -20.15
C PRO A 110 -7.62 -0.39 -18.67
N ALA A 111 -7.57 0.82 -18.14
CA ALA A 111 -7.98 1.13 -16.77
C ALA A 111 -9.51 1.29 -16.68
N GLY A 112 -10.26 0.27 -17.06
CA GLY A 112 -11.71 0.26 -17.05
C GLY A 112 -12.27 -1.10 -16.69
N GLY A 113 -13.56 -1.16 -16.34
CA GLY A 113 -14.31 -2.39 -16.19
C GLY A 113 -13.95 -3.26 -14.99
N PHE A 114 -13.33 -2.74 -13.93
CA PHE A 114 -12.90 -3.59 -12.82
C PHE A 114 -13.46 -3.19 -11.44
N PHE A 115 -14.26 -2.13 -11.35
CA PHE A 115 -14.97 -1.81 -10.11
C PHE A 115 -16.07 -2.84 -9.85
N ALA A 116 -15.91 -3.64 -8.80
CA ALA A 116 -16.81 -4.77 -8.47
C ALA A 116 -17.10 -5.71 -9.66
N GLY A 117 -16.20 -5.82 -10.63
CA GLY A 117 -16.42 -6.61 -11.85
C GLY A 117 -17.48 -6.03 -12.80
N ILE A 118 -17.94 -4.78 -12.62
CA ILE A 118 -18.80 -4.08 -13.57
C ILE A 118 -17.97 -3.69 -14.79
N ASN A 119 -18.37 -4.20 -15.96
CA ASN A 119 -17.62 -3.99 -17.19
C ASN A 119 -18.04 -2.69 -17.88
N LYS A 120 -17.21 -1.67 -17.82
CA LYS A 120 -17.35 -0.38 -18.52
C LYS A 120 -16.04 -0.06 -19.26
N PRO A 121 -16.09 0.72 -20.34
CA PRO A 121 -14.89 1.26 -20.99
C PRO A 121 -14.03 2.06 -20.02
N ALA A 122 -12.75 2.21 -20.32
CA ALA A 122 -11.91 3.16 -19.59
C ALA A 122 -12.47 4.59 -19.77
N PRO A 123 -12.60 5.38 -18.69
CA PRO A 123 -13.07 6.75 -18.80
C PRO A 123 -12.06 7.62 -19.55
N GLN A 124 -12.56 8.69 -20.14
CA GLN A 124 -11.70 9.70 -20.76
C GLN A 124 -11.08 10.61 -19.69
N GLY A 125 -9.94 11.23 -20.01
CA GLY A 125 -9.36 12.29 -19.18
C GLY A 125 -8.72 11.83 -17.86
N LEU A 126 -8.29 10.55 -17.75
CA LEU A 126 -7.43 10.14 -16.64
C LEU A 126 -6.09 10.87 -16.78
N GLU A 127 -5.80 11.74 -15.82
CA GLU A 127 -4.59 12.58 -15.83
C GLU A 127 -3.33 11.76 -15.49
N SER A 128 -2.88 10.93 -16.42
CA SER A 128 -1.66 10.15 -16.27
C SER A 128 -1.09 9.76 -17.63
N ALA A 129 0.22 9.84 -17.79
CA ALA A 129 0.93 9.26 -18.92
C ALA A 129 0.85 7.70 -18.94
N HIS A 130 0.45 7.11 -17.82
CA HIS A 130 0.34 5.66 -17.59
C HIS A 130 -1.10 5.24 -17.29
N ALA A 131 -2.10 5.78 -18.03
CA ALA A 131 -3.53 5.53 -17.83
C ALA A 131 -3.95 4.09 -18.19
N TYR A 132 -3.26 3.08 -17.67
CA TYR A 132 -3.51 1.65 -17.85
C TYR A 132 -3.19 0.86 -16.58
N LEU A 133 -3.64 -0.39 -16.53
CA LEU A 133 -3.25 -1.36 -15.52
C LEU A 133 -2.21 -2.30 -16.11
N LEU A 134 -1.27 -2.76 -15.28
CA LEU A 134 -0.27 -3.73 -15.70
C LEU A 134 -0.44 -5.03 -14.93
N GLY A 135 -0.90 -6.08 -15.61
CA GLY A 135 -0.91 -7.44 -15.04
C GLY A 135 0.50 -8.02 -15.07
N ILE A 136 1.02 -8.41 -13.92
CA ILE A 136 2.37 -8.99 -13.78
C ILE A 136 2.34 -10.10 -12.72
N PRO A 137 3.09 -11.21 -12.88
CA PRO A 137 3.25 -12.22 -11.84
C PRO A 137 3.86 -11.61 -10.56
N GLN A 138 3.23 -11.85 -9.41
CA GLN A 138 3.71 -11.31 -8.13
C GLN A 138 5.16 -11.69 -7.80
N PRO A 139 5.63 -12.95 -7.97
CA PRO A 139 7.03 -13.28 -7.71
C PRO A 139 8.01 -12.48 -8.56
N LEU A 140 7.59 -12.09 -9.75
CA LEU A 140 8.43 -11.30 -10.65
C LEU A 140 8.55 -9.85 -10.19
N ILE A 141 7.45 -9.20 -9.81
CA ILE A 141 7.53 -7.84 -9.27
C ILE A 141 8.29 -7.82 -7.93
N GLU A 142 8.09 -8.80 -7.05
CA GLU A 142 8.85 -8.94 -5.82
C GLU A 142 10.36 -9.05 -6.09
N ARG A 143 10.75 -9.90 -7.04
CA ARG A 143 12.14 -10.05 -7.44
C ARG A 143 12.72 -8.74 -8.00
N LEU A 144 12.00 -8.06 -8.91
CA LEU A 144 12.47 -6.83 -9.52
C LEU A 144 12.68 -5.70 -8.49
N LEU A 145 11.79 -5.59 -7.50
CA LEU A 145 11.92 -4.63 -6.41
C LEU A 145 13.07 -4.97 -5.46
N ALA A 146 13.22 -6.26 -5.09
CA ALA A 146 14.33 -6.71 -4.25
C ALA A 146 15.69 -6.51 -4.93
N GLU A 147 15.81 -6.85 -6.22
CA GLU A 147 17.02 -6.61 -7.02
C GLU A 147 17.36 -5.13 -7.10
N HIS A 148 16.35 -4.26 -7.24
CA HIS A 148 16.55 -2.81 -7.23
C HIS A 148 17.07 -2.31 -5.88
N ALA A 149 16.48 -2.76 -4.77
CA ALA A 149 16.93 -2.41 -3.43
C ALA A 149 18.39 -2.87 -3.19
N ILE A 150 18.72 -4.10 -3.60
CA ILE A 150 20.08 -4.65 -3.51
C ILE A 150 21.06 -3.84 -4.37
N ALA A 151 20.68 -3.48 -5.60
CA ALA A 151 21.52 -2.67 -6.49
C ALA A 151 21.82 -1.28 -5.89
N LEU A 152 20.90 -0.72 -5.10
CA LEU A 152 21.10 0.51 -4.33
C LEU A 152 21.90 0.29 -3.02
N GLY A 153 22.25 -0.97 -2.69
CA GLY A 153 23.08 -1.34 -1.54
C GLY A 153 22.31 -1.72 -0.27
N ALA A 154 21.03 -2.11 -0.38
CA ALA A 154 20.34 -2.77 0.73
C ALA A 154 20.89 -4.19 0.94
N GLN A 155 20.99 -4.62 2.19
CA GLN A 155 21.29 -6.01 2.53
C GLN A 155 19.98 -6.76 2.73
N VAL A 156 19.89 -7.98 2.18
CA VAL A 156 18.72 -8.86 2.37
C VAL A 156 19.23 -10.19 2.93
N ARG A 157 18.67 -10.58 4.09
CA ARG A 157 18.92 -11.90 4.72
C ARG A 157 17.62 -12.70 4.68
N ARG A 158 17.67 -13.88 4.06
CA ARG A 158 16.57 -14.85 4.02
C ARG A 158 16.75 -15.93 5.08
N GLY A 159 15.66 -16.61 5.45
CA GLY A 159 15.65 -17.59 6.54
C GLY A 159 15.78 -16.94 7.93
N CYS A 160 15.57 -15.64 8.05
CA CYS A 160 15.77 -14.85 9.28
C CYS A 160 14.42 -14.29 9.77
N ALA A 161 13.76 -15.04 10.65
CA ALA A 161 12.50 -14.61 11.26
C ALA A 161 12.74 -13.74 12.49
N VAL A 162 12.05 -12.61 12.59
CA VAL A 162 12.00 -11.79 13.80
C VAL A 162 11.16 -12.53 14.84
N ALA A 163 11.74 -12.80 16.02
CA ALA A 163 11.09 -13.46 17.14
C ALA A 163 10.71 -12.49 18.26
N GLY A 164 11.48 -11.40 18.43
CA GLY A 164 11.26 -10.38 19.45
C GLY A 164 11.94 -9.07 19.11
N PHE A 165 11.64 -8.02 19.87
CA PHE A 165 12.43 -6.80 19.90
C PHE A 165 12.21 -6.02 21.20
N GLU A 166 13.20 -5.21 21.55
CA GLU A 166 13.10 -4.17 22.58
C GLU A 166 13.54 -2.84 22.00
N GLN A 167 12.88 -1.73 22.40
CA GLN A 167 13.28 -0.39 21.99
C GLN A 167 13.63 0.49 23.18
N ASP A 168 14.57 1.41 22.95
CA ASP A 168 14.98 2.45 23.89
C ASP A 168 15.15 3.80 23.18
N ASP A 169 15.67 4.81 23.88
CA ASP A 169 15.84 6.18 23.34
C ASP A 169 16.83 6.22 22.16
N ASP A 170 17.74 5.27 22.02
CA ASP A 170 18.79 5.27 21.00
C ASP A 170 18.49 4.33 19.83
N GLY A 171 17.65 3.29 20.02
CA GLY A 171 17.41 2.32 18.93
C GLY A 171 16.48 1.18 19.28
N VAL A 172 16.53 0.16 18.42
CA VAL A 172 15.76 -1.08 18.57
C VAL A 172 16.73 -2.27 18.50
N THR A 173 16.67 -3.15 19.49
CA THR A 173 17.33 -4.46 19.46
C THR A 173 16.33 -5.48 18.98
N VAL A 174 16.65 -6.19 17.92
CA VAL A 174 15.79 -7.19 17.26
C VAL A 174 16.36 -8.57 17.54
N ASP A 175 15.53 -9.46 18.09
CA ASP A 175 15.85 -10.86 18.35
C ASP A 175 15.39 -11.72 17.17
N LEU A 176 16.29 -12.51 16.61
CA LEU A 176 15.97 -13.47 15.56
C LEU A 176 15.62 -14.84 16.17
N ALA A 177 14.89 -15.66 15.41
CA ALA A 177 14.46 -16.98 15.85
C ALA A 177 15.60 -17.97 16.12
N ASP A 178 16.78 -17.73 15.55
CA ASP A 178 18.02 -18.50 15.78
C ASP A 178 18.83 -18.03 16.99
N GLY A 179 18.38 -16.97 17.67
CA GLY A 179 19.03 -16.39 18.85
C GLY A 179 20.03 -15.26 18.54
N GLU A 180 20.27 -14.91 17.26
CA GLU A 180 21.06 -13.74 16.91
C GLU A 180 20.34 -12.46 17.35
N GLN A 181 21.07 -11.47 17.86
CA GLN A 181 20.56 -10.14 18.18
C GLN A 181 21.16 -9.10 17.24
N LEU A 182 20.30 -8.24 16.68
CA LEU A 182 20.68 -7.16 15.79
C LEU A 182 20.20 -5.82 16.36
N ARG A 183 20.99 -4.75 16.16
CA ARG A 183 20.61 -3.43 16.63
C ARG A 183 20.54 -2.42 15.49
N SER A 184 19.46 -1.62 15.46
CA SER A 184 19.23 -0.54 14.50
C SER A 184 18.63 0.68 15.18
N ARG A 185 18.59 1.82 14.47
CA ARG A 185 17.90 3.03 14.97
C ARG A 185 16.38 2.90 14.86
N TYR A 186 15.88 2.18 13.85
CA TYR A 186 14.45 1.96 13.61
C TYR A 186 14.20 0.52 13.14
N LEU A 187 13.02 -0.01 13.47
CA LEU A 187 12.47 -1.24 12.93
C LEU A 187 11.20 -0.91 12.14
N VAL A 188 11.03 -1.47 10.93
CA VAL A 188 9.79 -1.35 10.17
C VAL A 188 9.22 -2.74 9.89
N GLY A 189 8.00 -3.00 10.36
CA GLY A 189 7.24 -4.21 10.07
C GLY A 189 6.57 -4.10 8.69
N CYS A 190 7.08 -4.89 7.72
CA CYS A 190 6.49 -5.15 6.41
C CYS A 190 6.19 -6.65 6.26
N ASP A 191 5.91 -7.34 7.36
CA ASP A 191 5.86 -8.79 7.53
C ASP A 191 4.46 -9.39 7.33
N GLY A 192 3.61 -8.67 6.59
CA GLY A 192 2.33 -9.15 6.08
C GLY A 192 1.21 -9.14 7.12
N GLY A 193 0.00 -9.58 6.73
CA GLY A 193 -1.23 -9.49 7.52
C GLY A 193 -1.17 -10.19 8.89
N ARG A 194 -0.35 -11.23 9.02
CA ARG A 194 -0.09 -11.93 10.30
C ARG A 194 1.07 -11.34 11.09
N SER A 195 1.49 -10.12 10.80
CA SER A 195 2.66 -9.41 11.32
C SER A 195 3.02 -9.77 12.76
N THR A 196 4.24 -10.26 12.93
CA THR A 196 4.88 -10.50 14.25
C THR A 196 5.23 -9.16 14.90
N VAL A 197 5.76 -8.21 14.11
CA VAL A 197 6.14 -6.87 14.61
C VAL A 197 4.94 -6.15 15.21
N ARG A 198 3.78 -6.12 14.51
CA ARG A 198 2.55 -5.49 15.04
C ARG A 198 2.10 -6.12 16.35
N LYS A 199 2.09 -7.46 16.43
CA LYS A 199 1.67 -8.20 17.64
C LYS A 199 2.58 -7.93 18.82
N LEU A 200 3.88 -7.96 18.62
CA LEU A 200 4.88 -7.66 19.65
C LEU A 200 4.80 -6.20 20.11
N LEU A 201 4.46 -5.29 19.18
CA LEU A 201 4.26 -3.87 19.48
C LEU A 201 3.00 -3.61 20.31
N GLY A 202 2.09 -4.58 20.42
CA GLY A 202 0.82 -4.45 21.13
C GLY A 202 -0.17 -3.49 20.47
N VAL A 203 0.01 -3.19 19.16
CA VAL A 203 -0.91 -2.31 18.42
C VAL A 203 -2.19 -3.06 18.09
N GLY A 204 -3.33 -2.45 18.43
CA GLY A 204 -4.66 -2.95 18.07
C GLY A 204 -4.83 -3.06 16.55
N PHE A 205 -5.58 -4.08 16.14
CA PHE A 205 -5.89 -4.36 14.73
C PHE A 205 -7.39 -4.59 14.56
N PRO A 206 -8.21 -3.56 14.89
CA PRO A 206 -9.66 -3.65 14.80
C PRO A 206 -10.15 -3.87 13.37
N GLY A 207 -11.37 -4.36 13.26
CA GLY A 207 -12.06 -4.63 11.99
C GLY A 207 -12.79 -5.97 12.00
N GLU A 208 -13.18 -6.45 10.83
CA GLU A 208 -13.98 -7.65 10.65
C GLU A 208 -13.08 -8.88 10.44
N PRO A 209 -13.36 -10.01 11.12
CA PRO A 209 -12.76 -11.28 10.78
C PRO A 209 -13.26 -11.78 9.41
N SER A 210 -12.56 -12.73 8.81
CA SER A 210 -13.06 -13.40 7.60
C SER A 210 -14.42 -14.04 7.86
N ARG A 211 -15.36 -13.79 6.97
CA ARG A 211 -16.67 -14.45 6.91
C ARG A 211 -16.73 -15.44 5.76
N THR A 212 -15.92 -15.22 4.74
CA THR A 212 -15.81 -16.11 3.58
C THR A 212 -14.34 -16.41 3.32
N GLU A 213 -14.10 -17.60 2.77
CA GLU A 213 -12.79 -18.03 2.33
C GLU A 213 -12.85 -18.42 0.85
N THR A 214 -11.77 -18.27 0.16
CA THR A 214 -11.62 -18.66 -1.24
C THR A 214 -10.32 -19.42 -1.39
N LEU A 215 -10.39 -20.59 -2.03
CA LEU A 215 -9.22 -21.34 -2.44
C LEU A 215 -8.78 -20.87 -3.82
N MET A 216 -7.48 -20.75 -4.04
CA MET A 216 -6.88 -20.37 -5.31
C MET A 216 -5.63 -21.19 -5.56
N GLY A 217 -5.51 -21.75 -6.76
CA GLY A 217 -4.36 -22.57 -7.13
C GLY A 217 -4.18 -22.70 -8.63
N GLU A 218 -3.06 -23.31 -9.02
CA GLU A 218 -2.77 -23.71 -10.39
C GLU A 218 -2.56 -25.20 -10.43
N MET A 219 -3.30 -25.89 -11.30
CA MET A 219 -3.31 -27.33 -11.40
C MET A 219 -3.77 -27.80 -12.78
N GLU A 220 -3.51 -29.05 -13.11
CA GLU A 220 -4.04 -29.67 -14.31
C GLU A 220 -5.48 -30.15 -14.09
N VAL A 221 -6.25 -30.32 -15.17
CA VAL A 221 -7.65 -30.78 -15.14
C VAL A 221 -7.83 -31.95 -16.10
N GLY A 222 -8.72 -32.87 -15.73
CA GLY A 222 -9.02 -34.09 -16.49
C GLY A 222 -10.16 -33.98 -17.51
N VAL A 223 -10.72 -32.76 -17.72
CA VAL A 223 -11.86 -32.51 -18.60
C VAL A 223 -11.49 -31.52 -19.71
N THR A 224 -12.29 -31.47 -20.78
CA THR A 224 -12.02 -30.60 -21.94
C THR A 224 -12.33 -29.14 -21.64
N GLN A 225 -11.72 -28.23 -22.40
CA GLN A 225 -11.97 -26.79 -22.29
C GLN A 225 -13.42 -26.41 -22.57
N GLU A 226 -14.10 -27.16 -23.44
CA GLU A 226 -15.52 -26.94 -23.80
C GLU A 226 -16.44 -27.27 -22.62
N GLU A 227 -16.19 -28.41 -21.96
CA GLU A 227 -16.92 -28.81 -20.75
C GLU A 227 -16.76 -27.81 -19.60
N ILE A 228 -15.52 -27.31 -19.41
CA ILE A 228 -15.22 -26.27 -18.42
C ILE A 228 -16.00 -24.99 -18.73
N ALA A 229 -15.93 -24.49 -19.99
CA ALA A 229 -16.55 -23.22 -20.36
C ALA A 229 -18.07 -23.22 -20.13
N ALA A 230 -18.74 -24.31 -20.51
CA ALA A 230 -20.17 -24.47 -20.29
C ALA A 230 -20.52 -24.46 -18.79
N LYS A 231 -19.77 -25.22 -17.99
CA LYS A 231 -20.03 -25.35 -16.55
C LYS A 231 -19.69 -24.10 -15.77
N VAL A 232 -18.59 -23.39 -16.10
CA VAL A 232 -18.19 -22.15 -15.45
C VAL A 232 -19.26 -21.05 -15.63
N THR A 233 -19.89 -20.99 -16.80
CA THR A 233 -20.95 -20.01 -17.07
C THR A 233 -22.15 -20.25 -16.15
N GLU A 234 -22.60 -21.50 -16.01
CA GLU A 234 -23.69 -21.89 -15.11
C GLU A 234 -23.36 -21.55 -13.64
N ILE A 235 -22.16 -21.93 -13.16
CA ILE A 235 -21.76 -21.75 -11.77
C ILE A 235 -21.69 -20.25 -11.40
N ARG A 236 -21.24 -19.40 -12.32
CA ARG A 236 -21.09 -17.97 -12.06
C ARG A 236 -22.41 -17.22 -11.93
N GLU A 237 -23.53 -17.80 -12.29
CA GLU A 237 -24.86 -17.25 -11.97
C GLU A 237 -25.10 -17.16 -10.46
N THR A 238 -24.55 -18.10 -9.69
CA THR A 238 -24.70 -18.21 -8.24
C THR A 238 -23.40 -17.92 -7.46
N HIS A 239 -22.24 -18.14 -8.09
CA HIS A 239 -20.93 -18.01 -7.47
C HIS A 239 -20.02 -17.09 -8.33
N GLN A 240 -20.25 -15.77 -8.29
CA GLN A 240 -19.56 -14.81 -9.14
C GLN A 240 -18.03 -14.81 -9.01
N ARG A 241 -17.50 -15.27 -7.89
CA ARG A 241 -16.06 -15.40 -7.63
C ARG A 241 -15.45 -16.73 -8.10
N PHE A 242 -16.25 -17.63 -8.62
CA PHE A 242 -15.76 -18.89 -9.19
C PHE A 242 -15.12 -18.68 -10.56
N TRP A 243 -13.96 -19.26 -10.79
CA TRP A 243 -13.42 -19.43 -12.12
C TRP A 243 -12.47 -20.63 -12.26
N LEU A 244 -12.40 -21.12 -13.50
CA LEU A 244 -11.47 -22.12 -13.96
C LEU A 244 -11.00 -21.64 -15.34
N ARG A 245 -9.77 -21.10 -15.41
CA ARG A 245 -9.25 -20.43 -16.62
C ARG A 245 -7.96 -21.09 -17.07
N PRO A 246 -7.78 -21.33 -18.39
CA PRO A 246 -6.52 -21.84 -18.90
C PRO A 246 -5.37 -20.87 -18.60
N PHE A 247 -4.26 -21.41 -18.11
CA PHE A 247 -3.03 -20.66 -17.80
C PHE A 247 -1.88 -20.99 -18.76
N GLY A 248 -2.04 -22.01 -19.61
CA GLY A 248 -1.08 -22.52 -20.57
C GLY A 248 -0.66 -23.97 -20.25
N GLU A 249 -0.18 -24.69 -21.26
CA GLU A 249 0.38 -26.06 -21.14
C GLU A 249 -0.51 -27.07 -20.36
N GLY A 250 -1.83 -26.99 -20.52
CA GLY A 250 -2.77 -27.88 -19.83
C GLY A 250 -3.06 -27.50 -18.38
N VAL A 251 -2.46 -26.43 -17.87
CA VAL A 251 -2.64 -25.92 -16.51
C VAL A 251 -3.76 -24.89 -16.45
N TYR A 252 -4.52 -24.92 -15.39
CA TYR A 252 -5.63 -23.99 -15.12
C TYR A 252 -5.41 -23.25 -13.82
N SER A 253 -5.76 -21.98 -13.82
CA SER A 253 -5.97 -21.21 -12.59
C SER A 253 -7.37 -21.51 -12.09
N VAL A 254 -7.46 -22.07 -10.89
CA VAL A 254 -8.69 -22.48 -10.23
C VAL A 254 -8.94 -21.54 -9.07
N VAL A 255 -10.13 -20.96 -9.01
CA VAL A 255 -10.62 -20.18 -7.85
C VAL A 255 -11.99 -20.69 -7.47
N VAL A 256 -12.13 -21.19 -6.26
CA VAL A 256 -13.37 -21.75 -5.73
C VAL A 256 -13.68 -21.19 -4.35
N PRO A 257 -14.91 -20.66 -4.11
CA PRO A 257 -15.36 -20.30 -2.77
C PRO A 257 -15.36 -21.53 -1.87
N ALA A 258 -14.86 -21.40 -0.64
CA ALA A 258 -14.97 -22.45 0.37
C ALA A 258 -16.30 -22.35 1.12
N ALA A 259 -16.84 -23.50 1.54
CA ALA A 259 -18.09 -23.59 2.29
C ALA A 259 -17.99 -22.94 3.68
N ALA A 260 -16.79 -22.93 4.27
CA ALA A 260 -16.51 -22.35 5.58
C ALA A 260 -15.12 -21.72 5.63
N VAL A 261 -14.93 -20.80 6.57
CA VAL A 261 -13.61 -20.25 6.88
C VAL A 261 -12.84 -21.27 7.72
N SER A 262 -11.64 -21.62 7.27
CA SER A 262 -10.76 -22.56 7.97
C SER A 262 -9.93 -21.87 9.03
N ASP A 263 -9.86 -22.43 10.22
CA ASP A 263 -8.94 -22.03 11.28
C ASP A 263 -7.50 -22.57 11.06
N ARG A 264 -7.30 -23.38 10.02
CA ARG A 264 -5.99 -23.99 9.73
C ARG A 264 -4.98 -22.91 9.29
N ALA A 265 -3.82 -22.91 9.91
CA ALA A 265 -2.69 -22.08 9.49
C ALA A 265 -1.98 -22.63 8.25
N GLU A 266 -2.15 -23.91 7.97
CA GLU A 266 -1.52 -24.65 6.88
C GLU A 266 -2.15 -24.31 5.52
N PRO A 267 -1.38 -24.36 4.42
CA PRO A 267 -1.91 -24.25 3.08
C PRO A 267 -3.02 -25.29 2.81
N PRO A 268 -3.98 -25.01 1.91
CA PRO A 268 -4.97 -25.99 1.52
C PRO A 268 -4.31 -27.14 0.75
N THR A 269 -4.91 -28.33 0.84
CA THR A 269 -4.51 -29.51 0.08
C THR A 269 -5.28 -29.60 -1.23
N LEU A 270 -4.87 -30.51 -2.13
CA LEU A 270 -5.65 -30.80 -3.34
C LEU A 270 -7.03 -31.37 -2.99
N GLU A 271 -7.13 -32.18 -1.94
CA GLU A 271 -8.40 -32.76 -1.45
C GLU A 271 -9.36 -31.65 -0.99
N ASP A 272 -8.86 -30.57 -0.34
CA ASP A 272 -9.69 -29.40 -0.01
C ASP A 272 -10.29 -28.77 -1.29
N PHE A 273 -9.50 -28.66 -2.37
CA PHE A 273 -9.99 -28.16 -3.66
C PHE A 273 -11.02 -29.10 -4.30
N GLU A 274 -10.76 -30.40 -4.34
CA GLU A 274 -11.71 -31.39 -4.87
C GLU A 274 -13.05 -31.33 -4.14
N GLN A 275 -13.01 -31.22 -2.81
CA GLN A 275 -14.23 -31.14 -2.00
C GLN A 275 -15.04 -29.88 -2.30
N GLU A 276 -14.38 -28.71 -2.32
CA GLU A 276 -15.06 -27.43 -2.58
C GLU A 276 -15.55 -27.35 -4.04
N LEU A 277 -14.79 -27.86 -5.00
CA LEU A 277 -15.23 -27.94 -6.40
C LEU A 277 -16.47 -28.85 -6.55
N ARG A 278 -16.53 -30.03 -5.91
CA ARG A 278 -17.71 -30.87 -5.91
C ARG A 278 -18.92 -30.19 -5.26
N THR A 279 -18.68 -29.41 -4.19
CA THR A 279 -19.74 -28.67 -3.50
C THR A 279 -20.32 -27.56 -4.37
N VAL A 280 -19.47 -26.76 -5.02
CA VAL A 280 -19.88 -25.59 -5.80
C VAL A 280 -20.31 -25.95 -7.22
N ALA A 281 -19.61 -26.87 -7.87
CA ALA A 281 -19.76 -27.18 -9.29
C ALA A 281 -20.43 -28.55 -9.57
N GLY A 282 -20.61 -29.39 -8.54
CA GLY A 282 -21.06 -30.75 -8.69
C GLY A 282 -20.03 -31.71 -9.32
N THR A 283 -18.81 -31.22 -9.55
CA THR A 283 -17.68 -31.97 -10.12
C THR A 283 -16.37 -31.36 -9.65
N ASP A 284 -15.34 -32.17 -9.50
CA ASP A 284 -13.99 -31.70 -9.25
C ASP A 284 -13.19 -31.40 -10.53
N PHE A 285 -13.77 -31.55 -11.70
CA PHE A 285 -13.13 -31.41 -13.01
C PHE A 285 -11.89 -32.30 -13.22
N GLY A 286 -11.70 -33.32 -12.40
CA GLY A 286 -10.51 -34.17 -12.41
C GLY A 286 -9.22 -33.38 -12.13
N VAL A 287 -9.23 -32.46 -11.18
CA VAL A 287 -8.03 -31.67 -10.82
C VAL A 287 -6.93 -32.57 -10.29
N HIS A 288 -5.71 -32.32 -10.76
CA HIS A 288 -4.51 -33.07 -10.35
C HIS A 288 -3.24 -32.25 -10.54
N SER A 289 -2.08 -32.77 -10.13
CA SER A 289 -0.76 -32.17 -10.33
C SER A 289 -0.71 -30.69 -9.95
N PRO A 290 -1.05 -30.31 -8.71
CA PRO A 290 -1.04 -28.91 -8.31
C PRO A 290 0.37 -28.33 -8.35
N ARG A 291 0.54 -27.14 -8.97
CA ARG A 291 1.78 -26.37 -8.95
C ARG A 291 1.92 -25.57 -7.67
N TRP A 292 0.81 -24.99 -7.22
CA TRP A 292 0.68 -24.32 -5.93
C TRP A 292 -0.79 -24.23 -5.51
N LEU A 293 -1.02 -24.16 -4.21
CA LEU A 293 -2.33 -24.03 -3.58
C LEU A 293 -2.28 -22.96 -2.50
N SER A 294 -3.31 -22.14 -2.40
CA SER A 294 -3.41 -21.05 -1.42
C SER A 294 -4.86 -20.82 -1.01
N ARG A 295 -5.06 -20.18 0.13
CA ARG A 295 -6.35 -19.69 0.59
C ARG A 295 -6.26 -18.24 1.01
N PHE A 296 -7.33 -17.49 0.85
CA PHE A 296 -7.46 -16.13 1.36
C PHE A 296 -8.88 -15.88 1.83
N GLY A 297 -8.99 -15.09 2.87
CA GLY A 297 -10.25 -14.63 3.43
C GLY A 297 -10.57 -13.21 3.03
N ASP A 298 -11.71 -12.74 3.52
CA ASP A 298 -12.21 -11.37 3.34
C ASP A 298 -12.07 -10.51 4.61
N ALA A 299 -11.16 -10.89 5.52
CA ALA A 299 -10.87 -10.09 6.70
C ALA A 299 -10.50 -8.65 6.31
N THR A 300 -11.08 -7.68 7.02
CA THR A 300 -10.83 -6.26 6.81
C THR A 300 -10.42 -5.65 8.13
N ARG A 301 -9.15 -5.23 8.26
CA ARG A 301 -8.57 -4.73 9.50
C ARG A 301 -7.60 -3.60 9.24
N LEU A 302 -7.54 -2.63 10.16
CA LEU A 302 -6.66 -1.47 10.12
C LEU A 302 -5.95 -1.31 11.46
N ALA A 303 -4.63 -1.16 11.46
CA ALA A 303 -3.86 -0.92 12.67
C ALA A 303 -4.17 0.47 13.22
N GLU A 304 -4.42 0.56 14.54
CA GLU A 304 -4.73 1.82 15.21
C GLU A 304 -3.59 2.83 15.12
N ARG A 305 -2.35 2.34 15.08
CA ARG A 305 -1.15 3.17 14.96
C ARG A 305 -0.17 2.55 13.98
N TYR A 306 0.40 3.40 13.14
CA TYR A 306 1.46 3.03 12.19
C TYR A 306 2.86 3.24 12.78
N ARG A 307 2.94 3.92 13.93
CA ARG A 307 4.19 4.18 14.64
C ARG A 307 4.01 4.09 16.15
N VAL A 308 4.95 3.43 16.83
CA VAL A 308 5.13 3.49 18.28
C VAL A 308 6.63 3.63 18.55
N GLY A 309 7.04 4.81 18.98
CA GLY A 309 8.46 5.11 19.20
C GLY A 309 9.29 4.98 17.92
N ARG A 310 10.20 4.00 17.91
CA ARG A 310 11.13 3.70 16.80
C ARG A 310 10.68 2.52 15.94
N VAL A 311 9.50 1.98 16.19
CA VAL A 311 8.94 0.86 15.42
C VAL A 311 7.76 1.35 14.60
N LEU A 312 7.75 1.04 13.29
CA LEU A 312 6.72 1.45 12.34
C LEU A 312 6.14 0.21 11.63
N LEU A 313 4.95 0.37 11.06
CA LEU A 313 4.24 -0.64 10.29
C LEU A 313 3.93 -0.09 8.89
N ALA A 314 4.02 -0.94 7.85
CA ALA A 314 3.67 -0.57 6.48
C ALA A 314 3.09 -1.78 5.72
N GLY A 315 2.24 -1.50 4.72
CA GLY A 315 1.57 -2.52 3.92
C GLY A 315 0.65 -3.40 4.76
N ASP A 316 0.56 -4.68 4.42
CA ASP A 316 -0.35 -5.63 5.09
C ASP A 316 -0.09 -5.78 6.59
N ALA A 317 1.09 -5.38 7.10
CA ALA A 317 1.33 -5.31 8.54
C ALA A 317 0.47 -4.23 9.23
N ALA A 318 0.10 -3.19 8.51
CA ALA A 318 -0.72 -2.07 8.98
C ALA A 318 -2.20 -2.20 8.57
N HIS A 319 -2.52 -2.82 7.43
CA HIS A 319 -3.88 -2.92 6.89
C HIS A 319 -4.05 -4.17 6.04
N ILE A 320 -5.18 -4.84 6.20
CA ILE A 320 -5.59 -5.96 5.36
C ILE A 320 -7.03 -5.77 4.90
N HIS A 321 -7.33 -6.23 3.71
CA HIS A 321 -8.65 -6.20 3.10
C HIS A 321 -8.80 -7.30 2.05
N PRO A 322 -10.02 -7.64 1.60
CA PRO A 322 -10.24 -8.56 0.50
C PRO A 322 -9.45 -8.16 -0.76
N PRO A 323 -8.99 -9.12 -1.57
CA PRO A 323 -8.20 -8.82 -2.78
C PRO A 323 -9.01 -8.14 -3.90
N THR A 324 -10.25 -7.76 -3.61
CA THR A 324 -11.17 -7.09 -4.55
C THR A 324 -10.57 -5.78 -5.06
N GLY A 325 -10.52 -5.63 -6.37
CA GLY A 325 -9.91 -4.48 -7.03
C GLY A 325 -8.38 -4.49 -7.03
N GLY A 326 -7.69 -5.46 -6.42
CA GLY A 326 -6.23 -5.60 -6.49
C GLY A 326 -5.45 -4.48 -5.78
N GLN A 327 -6.00 -3.88 -4.72
CA GLN A 327 -5.46 -2.65 -4.14
C GLN A 327 -4.30 -2.87 -3.14
N GLY A 328 -4.19 -4.05 -2.47
CA GLY A 328 -3.29 -4.26 -1.33
C GLY A 328 -1.82 -4.01 -1.63
N LEU A 329 -1.25 -4.65 -2.67
CA LEU A 329 0.14 -4.42 -3.08
C LEU A 329 0.37 -2.95 -3.43
N ASN A 330 -0.57 -2.34 -4.16
CA ASN A 330 -0.48 -0.94 -4.59
C ASN A 330 -0.48 0.02 -3.39
N LEU A 331 -1.32 -0.24 -2.38
CA LEU A 331 -1.40 0.54 -1.15
C LEU A 331 -0.09 0.45 -0.36
N GLY A 332 0.47 -0.77 -0.21
CA GLY A 332 1.74 -0.99 0.50
C GLY A 332 2.95 -0.36 -0.19
N VAL A 333 3.01 -0.36 -1.53
CA VAL A 333 4.05 0.34 -2.29
C VAL A 333 3.95 1.86 -2.06
N GLN A 334 2.75 2.42 -2.02
CA GLN A 334 2.54 3.84 -1.71
C GLN A 334 2.93 4.19 -0.27
N ASP A 335 2.68 3.29 0.69
CA ASP A 335 3.17 3.46 2.07
C ASP A 335 4.69 3.56 2.11
N ALA A 336 5.38 2.67 1.38
CA ALA A 336 6.84 2.67 1.29
C ALA A 336 7.40 3.98 0.73
N PHE A 337 6.76 4.53 -0.31
CA PHE A 337 7.13 5.83 -0.88
C PHE A 337 6.91 6.98 0.09
N ASN A 338 5.76 7.01 0.78
CA ASN A 338 5.44 8.06 1.74
C ASN A 338 6.37 8.02 2.95
N LEU A 339 6.65 6.81 3.47
CA LEU A 339 7.48 6.60 4.65
C LEU A 339 8.98 6.79 4.36
N GLY A 340 9.46 6.29 3.22
CA GLY A 340 10.88 6.13 2.95
C GLY A 340 11.68 7.42 3.07
N TRP A 341 11.27 8.48 2.39
CA TRP A 341 11.96 9.76 2.44
C TRP A 341 11.82 10.47 3.82
N LYS A 342 10.68 10.33 4.50
CA LYS A 342 10.44 10.91 5.84
C LYS A 342 11.33 10.25 6.90
N LEU A 343 11.41 8.92 6.88
CA LEU A 343 12.27 8.17 7.77
C LEU A 343 13.75 8.42 7.48
N ALA A 344 14.12 8.54 6.20
CA ALA A 344 15.46 8.92 5.81
C ALA A 344 15.83 10.32 6.30
N ALA A 345 14.91 11.29 6.18
CA ALA A 345 15.08 12.65 6.70
C ALA A 345 15.32 12.65 8.22
N GLN A 346 14.56 11.86 8.96
CA GLN A 346 14.71 11.69 10.40
C GLN A 346 16.09 11.11 10.77
N ILE A 347 16.53 10.11 10.03
CA ILE A 347 17.83 9.45 10.25
C ILE A 347 18.98 10.40 9.91
N ARG A 348 18.86 11.19 8.86
CA ARG A 348 19.82 12.19 8.42
C ARG A 348 19.84 13.45 9.29
N GLY A 349 18.87 13.61 10.19
CA GLY A 349 18.83 14.70 11.16
C GLY A 349 18.38 16.05 10.61
N TRP A 350 17.78 16.11 9.41
CA TRP A 350 17.23 17.33 8.86
C TRP A 350 15.70 17.40 8.90
N ALA A 351 15.03 16.30 9.27
CA ALA A 351 13.58 16.28 9.37
C ALA A 351 13.06 17.29 10.40
N PRO A 352 11.99 18.03 10.09
CA PRO A 352 11.20 18.71 11.12
C PRO A 352 10.67 17.67 12.13
N GLU A 353 10.47 18.12 13.38
CA GLU A 353 10.08 17.24 14.48
C GLU A 353 8.81 16.42 14.18
N THR A 354 7.87 17.04 13.49
CA THR A 354 6.55 16.44 13.16
C THR A 354 6.52 15.65 11.84
N LEU A 355 7.58 15.70 11.03
CA LEU A 355 7.55 15.13 9.67
C LEU A 355 7.21 13.64 9.65
N LEU A 356 7.81 12.84 10.53
CA LEU A 356 7.58 11.40 10.55
C LEU A 356 6.18 11.03 11.02
N ASP A 357 5.52 11.88 11.83
CA ASP A 357 4.15 11.67 12.28
C ASP A 357 3.13 11.87 11.15
N THR A 358 3.51 12.64 10.11
CA THR A 358 2.68 12.80 8.91
C THR A 358 2.53 11.49 8.13
N TYR A 359 3.35 10.48 8.37
CA TYR A 359 3.15 9.16 7.77
C TYR A 359 1.79 8.57 8.15
N GLN A 360 1.46 8.56 9.43
CA GLN A 360 0.16 8.08 9.89
C GLN A 360 -0.98 9.00 9.44
N SER A 361 -0.87 10.32 9.62
CA SER A 361 -1.96 11.25 9.29
C SER A 361 -2.28 11.29 7.78
N GLU A 362 -1.32 10.95 6.92
CA GLU A 362 -1.54 10.86 5.47
C GLU A 362 -1.98 9.46 5.02
N ARG A 363 -1.40 8.38 5.57
CA ARG A 363 -1.62 7.02 5.03
C ARG A 363 -2.75 6.26 5.71
N HIS A 364 -3.02 6.51 6.99
CA HIS A 364 -4.11 5.84 7.70
C HIS A 364 -5.49 6.17 7.10
N PRO A 365 -5.86 7.44 6.80
CA PRO A 365 -7.12 7.75 6.14
C PRO A 365 -7.24 7.16 4.73
N VAL A 366 -6.14 7.08 3.99
CA VAL A 366 -6.13 6.41 2.67
C VAL A 366 -6.41 4.92 2.80
N ALA A 367 -5.80 4.25 3.78
CA ALA A 367 -6.07 2.85 4.04
C ALA A 367 -7.54 2.64 4.46
N GLU A 368 -8.09 3.48 5.34
CA GLU A 368 -9.49 3.44 5.75
C GLU A 368 -10.44 3.55 4.55
N ASP A 369 -10.18 4.49 3.64
CA ASP A 369 -10.94 4.67 2.40
C ASP A 369 -10.84 3.45 1.46
N VAL A 370 -9.66 2.80 1.36
CA VAL A 370 -9.50 1.56 0.61
C VAL A 370 -10.28 0.41 1.25
N LEU A 371 -10.30 0.30 2.58
CA LEU A 371 -11.08 -0.70 3.28
C LEU A 371 -12.58 -0.52 3.02
N ASP A 372 -13.09 0.70 3.09
CA ASP A 372 -14.49 1.00 2.78
C ASP A 372 -14.83 0.74 1.31
N ASN A 373 -13.94 1.10 0.40
CA ASN A 373 -14.09 0.81 -1.02
C ASN A 373 -14.17 -0.70 -1.29
N THR A 374 -13.33 -1.50 -0.63
CA THR A 374 -13.37 -2.96 -0.79
C THR A 374 -14.62 -3.60 -0.16
N ARG A 375 -15.11 -3.07 0.98
CA ARG A 375 -16.41 -3.47 1.56
C ARG A 375 -17.56 -3.23 0.57
N ALA A 376 -17.64 -2.02 0.00
CA ALA A 376 -18.66 -1.68 -0.99
C ALA A 376 -18.60 -2.63 -2.21
N GLN A 377 -17.41 -2.92 -2.72
CA GLN A 377 -17.25 -3.86 -3.83
C GLN A 377 -17.67 -5.29 -3.45
N MET A 378 -17.37 -5.74 -2.23
CA MET A 378 -17.79 -7.07 -1.75
C MET A 378 -19.31 -7.17 -1.65
N GLU A 379 -20.01 -6.14 -1.15
CA GLU A 379 -21.47 -6.10 -1.14
C GLU A 379 -22.08 -6.21 -2.54
N LEU A 380 -21.47 -5.54 -3.53
CA LEU A 380 -21.91 -5.61 -4.93
C LEU A 380 -21.68 -7.00 -5.59
N HIS A 381 -20.88 -7.86 -4.98
CA HIS A 381 -20.73 -9.26 -5.40
C HIS A 381 -21.76 -10.23 -4.78
N SER A 382 -22.57 -9.76 -3.82
CA SER A 382 -23.66 -10.55 -3.26
C SER A 382 -24.73 -10.86 -4.31
N THR A 383 -25.30 -12.07 -4.25
CA THR A 383 -26.41 -12.49 -5.13
C THR A 383 -27.79 -12.14 -4.56
N GLU A 384 -27.84 -11.54 -3.37
CA GLU A 384 -29.08 -11.11 -2.74
C GLU A 384 -29.79 -9.99 -3.54
N PRO A 385 -31.14 -9.93 -3.54
CA PRO A 385 -31.90 -8.98 -4.34
C PRO A 385 -31.54 -7.50 -4.08
N GLY A 386 -31.28 -7.11 -2.82
CA GLY A 386 -30.93 -5.74 -2.43
C GLY A 386 -29.60 -5.29 -3.04
N PRO A 387 -28.47 -5.93 -2.72
CA PRO A 387 -27.16 -5.64 -3.34
C PRO A 387 -27.21 -5.68 -4.88
N GLN A 388 -27.94 -6.63 -5.47
CA GLN A 388 -28.09 -6.70 -6.93
C GLN A 388 -28.89 -5.50 -7.51
N ALA A 389 -29.86 -4.95 -6.78
CA ALA A 389 -30.54 -3.73 -7.20
C ALA A 389 -29.58 -2.53 -7.16
N VAL A 390 -28.78 -2.38 -6.09
CA VAL A 390 -27.73 -1.35 -5.98
C VAL A 390 -26.69 -1.51 -7.10
N ARG A 391 -26.27 -2.72 -7.40
CA ARG A 391 -25.33 -3.02 -8.49
C ARG A 391 -25.87 -2.56 -9.85
N ARG A 392 -27.17 -2.83 -10.15
CA ARG A 392 -27.78 -2.36 -11.41
C ARG A 392 -27.79 -0.84 -11.49
N LEU A 393 -28.23 -0.16 -10.42
CA LEU A 393 -28.22 1.30 -10.36
C LEU A 393 -26.81 1.87 -10.55
N LEU A 394 -25.81 1.32 -9.86
CA LEU A 394 -24.42 1.75 -10.02
C LEU A 394 -23.92 1.49 -11.46
N THR A 395 -24.31 0.38 -12.08
CA THR A 395 -23.96 0.06 -13.46
C THR A 395 -24.51 1.11 -14.43
N GLU A 396 -25.73 1.61 -14.20
CA GLU A 396 -26.35 2.72 -14.97
C GLU A 396 -25.61 4.04 -14.70
N LEU A 397 -25.30 4.35 -13.43
CA LEU A 397 -24.56 5.57 -13.07
C LEU A 397 -23.15 5.60 -13.67
N MET A 398 -22.51 4.47 -13.83
CA MET A 398 -21.19 4.36 -14.47
C MET A 398 -21.23 4.61 -16.00
N ASP A 399 -22.39 4.83 -16.60
CA ASP A 399 -22.50 5.36 -17.98
C ASP A 399 -22.22 6.86 -18.05
N PHE A 400 -22.28 7.57 -16.92
CA PHE A 400 -21.76 8.94 -16.82
C PHE A 400 -20.23 8.89 -16.64
N ASP A 401 -19.51 9.57 -17.53
CA ASP A 401 -18.04 9.53 -17.57
C ASP A 401 -17.42 10.02 -16.26
N GLU A 402 -18.01 11.00 -15.60
CA GLU A 402 -17.57 11.54 -14.30
C GLU A 402 -17.64 10.49 -13.19
N VAL A 403 -18.72 9.70 -13.15
CA VAL A 403 -18.88 8.64 -12.15
C VAL A 403 -17.86 7.51 -12.39
N ASN A 404 -17.75 7.07 -13.63
CA ASN A 404 -16.80 6.05 -14.02
C ASN A 404 -15.36 6.48 -13.71
N ARG A 405 -15.00 7.72 -14.07
CA ARG A 405 -13.68 8.32 -13.79
C ARG A 405 -13.41 8.38 -12.29
N TYR A 406 -14.32 8.92 -11.49
CA TYR A 406 -14.17 8.97 -10.04
C TYR A 406 -13.86 7.61 -9.43
N LEU A 407 -14.59 6.56 -9.82
CA LEU A 407 -14.37 5.21 -9.31
C LEU A 407 -13.02 4.62 -9.75
N ILE A 408 -12.58 4.90 -10.98
CA ILE A 408 -11.27 4.46 -11.47
C ILE A 408 -10.13 5.23 -10.78
N GLU A 409 -10.24 6.54 -10.63
CA GLU A 409 -9.27 7.35 -9.89
C GLU A 409 -9.12 6.89 -8.44
N LYS A 410 -10.24 6.57 -7.79
CA LYS A 410 -10.28 6.06 -6.43
C LYS A 410 -9.54 4.71 -6.31
N ILE A 411 -9.87 3.74 -7.17
CA ILE A 411 -9.28 2.40 -7.11
C ILE A 411 -7.82 2.36 -7.56
N THR A 412 -7.43 3.26 -8.47
CA THR A 412 -6.05 3.38 -8.98
C THR A 412 -5.18 4.34 -8.18
N ALA A 413 -5.76 4.96 -7.14
CA ALA A 413 -5.09 5.84 -6.19
C ALA A 413 -4.54 7.16 -6.80
N ILE A 414 -4.98 7.54 -8.01
CA ILE A 414 -4.60 8.84 -8.61
C ILE A 414 -5.44 10.01 -8.11
N GLY A 415 -6.60 9.73 -7.49
CA GLY A 415 -7.47 10.72 -6.85
C GLY A 415 -7.06 11.10 -5.42
N ILE A 416 -6.00 10.50 -4.85
CA ILE A 416 -5.57 10.78 -3.48
C ILE A 416 -5.13 12.25 -3.34
N ARG A 417 -5.65 12.91 -2.30
CA ARG A 417 -5.24 14.24 -1.86
C ARG A 417 -4.92 14.19 -0.37
N TYR A 418 -3.71 14.55 0.01
CA TYR A 418 -3.34 14.72 1.42
C TYR A 418 -3.79 16.10 1.92
N ASP A 419 -4.14 16.18 3.19
CA ASP A 419 -4.50 17.44 3.84
C ASP A 419 -3.23 18.22 4.22
N PHE A 420 -2.86 19.18 3.37
CA PHE A 420 -1.76 20.10 3.65
C PHE A 420 -2.22 21.48 4.11
N GLY A 421 -3.51 21.66 4.37
CA GLY A 421 -4.17 22.89 4.73
C GLY A 421 -4.96 23.50 3.58
N GLU A 422 -5.41 24.74 3.77
CA GLU A 422 -6.15 25.50 2.76
C GLU A 422 -5.25 25.88 1.59
N GLY A 423 -5.79 25.84 0.38
CA GLY A 423 -5.06 26.20 -0.84
C GLY A 423 -5.75 25.72 -2.12
N PRO A 424 -5.11 25.96 -3.29
CA PRO A 424 -5.62 25.49 -4.58
C PRO A 424 -5.87 23.98 -4.61
N ASP A 425 -6.76 23.51 -5.50
CA ASP A 425 -7.14 22.09 -5.58
C ASP A 425 -5.93 21.14 -5.79
N LEU A 426 -4.91 21.59 -6.48
CA LEU A 426 -3.67 20.83 -6.71
C LEU A 426 -2.84 20.60 -5.45
N LEU A 427 -3.00 21.44 -4.39
CA LEU A 427 -2.26 21.28 -3.13
C LEU A 427 -2.62 19.93 -2.46
N GLY A 428 -1.60 19.16 -2.10
CA GLY A 428 -1.75 17.83 -1.52
C GLY A 428 -2.01 16.71 -2.52
N ARG A 429 -2.28 17.03 -3.81
CA ARG A 429 -2.40 16.04 -4.88
C ARG A 429 -1.03 15.68 -5.45
N ARG A 430 -0.95 14.52 -6.09
CA ARG A 430 0.19 14.20 -6.97
C ARG A 430 0.20 15.14 -8.18
N LEU A 431 1.38 15.50 -8.66
CA LEU A 431 1.51 16.12 -9.97
C LEU A 431 1.67 15.01 -11.02
N PRO A 432 0.87 14.99 -12.11
CA PRO A 432 1.09 14.06 -13.23
C PRO A 432 2.47 14.24 -13.87
N ASP A 433 2.93 13.22 -14.60
CA ASP A 433 4.13 13.35 -15.42
C ASP A 433 3.86 14.29 -16.59
N ILE A 434 4.45 15.47 -16.55
CA ILE A 434 4.32 16.50 -17.58
C ILE A 434 5.64 16.70 -18.32
N ASP A 435 5.54 17.23 -19.54
CA ASP A 435 6.71 17.65 -20.29
C ASP A 435 7.34 18.90 -19.68
N VAL A 436 8.63 18.84 -19.49
CA VAL A 436 9.47 19.95 -19.03
C VAL A 436 10.70 20.06 -19.95
N LYS A 437 11.38 21.21 -19.97
CA LYS A 437 12.53 21.44 -20.86
C LYS A 437 13.66 20.40 -20.75
N GLN A 438 13.70 19.62 -19.66
CA GLN A 438 14.69 18.55 -19.43
C GLN A 438 14.13 17.14 -19.71
N GLY A 439 12.99 17.02 -20.40
CA GLY A 439 12.30 15.76 -20.70
C GLY A 439 10.99 15.64 -19.94
N HIS A 440 10.82 14.56 -19.15
CA HIS A 440 9.62 14.33 -18.35
C HIS A 440 9.89 14.58 -16.88
N LEU A 441 8.90 15.14 -16.18
CA LEU A 441 8.98 15.52 -14.76
C LEU A 441 9.43 14.36 -13.87
N TYR A 442 8.88 13.15 -14.08
CA TYR A 442 9.21 11.99 -13.24
C TYR A 442 10.68 11.55 -13.41
N GLY A 443 11.29 11.84 -14.55
CA GLY A 443 12.71 11.62 -14.74
C GLY A 443 13.60 12.42 -13.77
N LEU A 444 13.15 13.57 -13.32
CA LEU A 444 13.86 14.44 -12.35
C LEU A 444 13.73 13.95 -10.91
N LEU A 445 12.69 13.16 -10.60
CA LEU A 445 12.43 12.64 -9.26
C LEU A 445 13.15 11.32 -8.95
N ARG A 446 13.98 10.80 -9.86
CA ARG A 446 14.69 9.51 -9.70
C ARG A 446 15.58 9.42 -8.48
N ARG A 447 16.06 10.56 -7.98
CA ARG A 447 16.96 10.63 -6.81
C ARG A 447 16.21 10.64 -5.47
N GLY A 448 14.87 10.64 -5.48
CA GLY A 448 14.07 10.72 -4.25
C GLY A 448 14.18 12.07 -3.54
N ARG A 449 14.51 13.14 -4.26
CA ARG A 449 14.63 14.51 -3.71
C ARG A 449 13.35 15.31 -3.96
N GLY A 450 13.14 16.38 -3.18
CA GLY A 450 12.13 17.37 -3.52
C GLY A 450 12.49 18.09 -4.82
N LEU A 451 11.52 18.74 -5.45
CA LEU A 451 11.73 19.52 -6.68
C LEU A 451 10.92 20.80 -6.62
N LEU A 452 11.58 21.96 -6.80
CA LEU A 452 10.90 23.20 -7.12
C LEU A 452 10.85 23.39 -8.63
N LEU A 453 9.65 23.39 -9.20
CA LEU A 453 9.40 23.78 -10.59
C LEU A 453 8.96 25.25 -10.60
N ASP A 454 9.82 26.12 -11.11
CA ASP A 454 9.64 27.56 -11.14
C ASP A 454 9.43 28.05 -12.58
N ARG A 455 8.20 28.49 -12.91
CA ARG A 455 7.87 29.06 -14.21
C ARG A 455 8.18 30.57 -14.28
N THR A 456 8.45 31.18 -13.15
CA THR A 456 8.73 32.63 -13.07
C THR A 456 10.20 32.96 -13.19
N GLU A 457 11.09 31.98 -12.98
CA GLU A 457 12.55 32.14 -12.93
C GLU A 457 13.03 33.13 -11.85
N ARG A 458 12.24 33.33 -10.79
CA ARG A 458 12.51 34.31 -9.74
C ARG A 458 12.84 33.71 -8.38
N LEU A 459 12.55 32.43 -8.19
CA LEU A 459 12.68 31.74 -6.91
C LEU A 459 14.02 31.01 -6.79
N THR A 460 14.36 30.63 -5.57
CA THR A 460 15.54 29.83 -5.27
C THR A 460 15.26 28.85 -4.14
N VAL A 461 15.94 27.73 -4.14
CA VAL A 461 15.91 26.75 -3.03
C VAL A 461 17.06 26.96 -2.04
N GLY A 462 18.02 27.84 -2.33
CA GLY A 462 19.08 28.31 -1.42
C GLY A 462 19.66 27.19 -0.54
N GLY A 463 19.49 27.32 0.77
CA GLY A 463 20.00 26.38 1.78
C GLY A 463 19.37 24.97 1.78
N TRP A 464 18.47 24.65 0.87
CA TRP A 464 17.88 23.30 0.72
C TRP A 464 18.37 22.57 -0.54
N SER A 465 19.34 23.13 -1.28
CA SER A 465 19.87 22.56 -2.52
C SER A 465 20.52 21.17 -2.37
N ASP A 466 20.82 20.73 -1.16
CA ASP A 466 21.30 19.39 -0.83
C ASP A 466 20.17 18.33 -0.85
N ARG A 467 18.88 18.73 -0.80
CA ARG A 467 17.71 17.84 -0.69
C ARG A 467 16.51 18.25 -1.55
N VAL A 468 16.55 19.44 -2.18
CA VAL A 468 15.53 19.92 -3.13
C VAL A 468 16.25 20.35 -4.41
N ASP A 469 15.86 19.75 -5.53
CA ASP A 469 16.32 20.15 -6.85
C ASP A 469 15.52 21.36 -7.36
N TYR A 470 16.10 22.15 -8.24
CA TYR A 470 15.48 23.34 -8.82
C TYR A 470 15.43 23.24 -10.34
N LEU A 471 14.25 23.49 -10.89
CA LEU A 471 14.03 23.59 -12.33
C LEU A 471 13.30 24.90 -12.66
N ALA A 472 14.00 25.83 -13.31
CA ALA A 472 13.37 26.97 -13.95
C ALA A 472 12.86 26.58 -15.34
N ASP A 473 11.55 26.60 -15.56
CA ASP A 473 10.91 26.25 -16.84
C ASP A 473 9.62 27.05 -17.06
N PRO A 474 9.69 28.24 -17.70
CA PRO A 474 8.49 29.02 -17.99
C PRO A 474 7.54 28.36 -18.97
N THR A 475 7.99 27.30 -19.67
CA THR A 475 7.21 26.59 -20.71
C THR A 475 6.51 25.33 -20.21
N ALA A 476 6.76 24.93 -18.94
CA ALA A 476 6.15 23.75 -18.37
C ALA A 476 4.61 23.80 -18.46
N ALA A 477 4.00 22.70 -18.85
CA ALA A 477 2.55 22.56 -19.01
C ALA A 477 1.87 22.45 -17.63
N LEU A 478 1.85 23.55 -16.88
CA LEU A 478 1.32 23.63 -15.53
C LEU A 478 0.48 24.89 -15.37
N ASP A 479 -0.74 24.77 -14.82
CA ASP A 479 -1.62 25.89 -14.50
C ASP A 479 -1.34 26.42 -13.08
N ALA A 480 -0.08 26.77 -12.83
CA ALA A 480 0.38 27.37 -11.58
C ALA A 480 1.70 28.14 -11.85
N PRO A 481 1.99 29.23 -11.10
CA PRO A 481 3.24 29.96 -11.28
C PRO A 481 4.47 29.13 -10.91
N CYS A 482 4.45 28.49 -9.73
CA CYS A 482 5.49 27.59 -9.27
C CYS A 482 4.89 26.52 -8.38
N VAL A 483 5.54 25.36 -8.31
CA VAL A 483 5.15 24.27 -7.41
C VAL A 483 6.37 23.67 -6.73
N LEU A 484 6.23 23.37 -5.44
CA LEU A 484 7.18 22.56 -4.68
C LEU A 484 6.65 21.14 -4.59
N LEU A 485 7.42 20.18 -5.08
CA LEU A 485 7.11 18.76 -4.99
C LEU A 485 7.91 18.09 -3.87
N ARG A 486 7.24 17.23 -3.13
CA ARG A 486 7.88 16.27 -2.23
C ARG A 486 8.52 15.11 -3.02
N PRO A 487 9.44 14.33 -2.40
CA PRO A 487 10.05 13.16 -3.03
C PRO A 487 9.07 12.10 -3.52
N ASP A 488 7.84 12.06 -2.97
CA ASP A 488 6.75 11.18 -3.36
C ASP A 488 5.84 11.78 -4.45
N GLY A 489 6.22 12.92 -5.02
CA GLY A 489 5.53 13.57 -6.14
C GLY A 489 4.26 14.33 -5.78
N HIS A 490 3.97 14.53 -4.48
CA HIS A 490 2.84 15.35 -4.05
C HIS A 490 3.22 16.82 -4.00
N VAL A 491 2.28 17.68 -4.43
CA VAL A 491 2.43 19.13 -4.41
C VAL A 491 2.33 19.63 -2.98
N ALA A 492 3.44 20.16 -2.47
CA ALA A 492 3.58 20.63 -1.10
C ALA A 492 3.36 22.13 -0.94
N TRP A 493 3.47 22.86 -2.04
CA TRP A 493 3.26 24.31 -2.09
C TRP A 493 3.01 24.78 -3.53
N ILE A 494 2.26 25.88 -3.66
CA ILE A 494 1.95 26.56 -4.92
C ILE A 494 2.00 28.06 -4.65
N GLY A 495 2.79 28.80 -5.42
CA GLY A 495 2.90 30.25 -5.27
C GLY A 495 4.01 30.85 -6.12
N ASP A 496 4.36 32.11 -5.85
CA ASP A 496 5.46 32.85 -6.48
C ASP A 496 6.17 33.82 -5.51
N ASP A 497 5.91 33.68 -4.19
CA ASP A 497 6.55 34.43 -3.14
C ASP A 497 7.68 33.62 -2.50
N GLN A 498 8.88 34.19 -2.39
CA GLN A 498 10.07 33.52 -1.86
C GLN A 498 9.96 33.24 -0.36
N GLN A 499 9.37 34.15 0.43
CA GLN A 499 9.29 33.98 1.89
C GLN A 499 8.29 32.87 2.22
N ASP A 500 7.17 32.81 1.53
CA ASP A 500 6.18 31.75 1.67
C ASP A 500 6.76 30.38 1.23
N LEU A 501 7.55 30.35 0.16
CA LEU A 501 8.31 29.16 -0.24
C LEU A 501 9.29 28.70 0.85
N ASP A 502 10.04 29.59 1.47
CA ASP A 502 11.02 29.28 2.51
C ASP A 502 10.35 28.67 3.75
N ASP A 503 9.16 29.15 4.11
CA ASP A 503 8.35 28.58 5.20
C ASP A 503 7.92 27.15 4.88
N HIS A 504 7.50 26.87 3.64
CA HIS A 504 7.12 25.54 3.19
C HIS A 504 8.33 24.61 3.00
N LEU A 505 9.47 25.13 2.54
CA LEU A 505 10.74 24.38 2.53
C LEU A 505 11.14 23.98 3.96
N SER A 506 11.01 24.89 4.92
CA SER A 506 11.28 24.60 6.33
C SER A 506 10.30 23.55 6.89
N ARG A 507 9.03 23.65 6.54
CA ARG A 507 7.97 22.70 6.97
C ARG A 507 8.24 21.27 6.52
N TRP A 508 8.67 21.09 5.27
CA TRP A 508 8.81 19.76 4.67
C TRP A 508 10.24 19.22 4.66
N PHE A 509 11.21 20.11 4.56
CA PHE A 509 12.61 19.74 4.39
C PHE A 509 13.51 20.22 5.53
N GLY A 510 12.92 20.78 6.59
CA GLY A 510 13.65 21.22 7.78
C GLY A 510 14.46 22.51 7.57
N LYS A 511 15.34 22.81 8.51
CA LYS A 511 16.14 24.03 8.47
C LYS A 511 17.08 24.05 7.27
N PRO A 512 17.37 25.24 6.69
CA PRO A 512 18.36 25.34 5.62
C PRO A 512 19.74 24.85 6.10
N ALA A 513 20.49 24.27 5.18
CA ALA A 513 21.89 23.95 5.42
C ALA A 513 22.68 25.25 5.62
N SER A 514 23.57 25.25 6.58
CA SER A 514 24.45 26.41 6.91
C SER A 514 25.54 26.62 5.86
#